data_16d02a936cbd45f1bb76f2969749c7d5
#
_entry.id   16d02a936cbd45f1bb76f2969749c7d5
#
_cell.length_a   1.000
_cell.length_b   1.000
_cell.length_c   1.000
_cell.angle_alpha   90.00
_cell.angle_beta   90.00
_cell.angle_gamma   90.00
#
_symmetry.space_group_name_H-M   'P 1'
#
loop_
_entity.id
_entity.type
_entity.pdbx_description
1 polymer ?
#
loop_
_entity_poly.entity_id
_entity_poly.type
_entity_poly.pdbx_seq_one_letter_code
_entity_poly.pdbx_strand_id
1 'polypeptide(L)'
;MTIDFLGSVSGSGDAISCRADGLIYAGIEWQPEGDPVVIAIHGWLDNALSFDQIAPGLSPCRVISLDLSGHGLSSWRSPDSTYNLWDDIPQLVAVVDQISSGPIIIMGHSRGAAIATILASILGDRCTHLVLIDGLINAFNDDKNTVDQLSRFVADRQKYLAREARFFDSLDDFVMRRRAFGFDDSSALKLASRALEQSSAGFRLRTDPRLHGASALWLSEAQRDEVYAGVTAPVLGICATEGLLTRSGVPEKMLTEAGRHFRQFDCIHHAGNHHLHMDPTHTASLADNIKTFLT
;
A
#
# COMPACT_ATOMS: atom_id res chain seq x y z
N MET A 1 25.26 -9.65 -1.46
CA MET A 1 23.92 -10.05 -0.99
C MET A 1 23.32 -10.92 -2.06
N THR A 2 23.17 -12.22 -1.84
CA THR A 2 22.61 -13.14 -2.85
C THR A 2 21.10 -13.06 -2.72
N ILE A 3 20.41 -12.58 -3.76
CA ILE A 3 18.94 -12.58 -3.79
C ILE A 3 18.52 -13.97 -4.25
N ASP A 4 17.81 -14.70 -3.38
CA ASP A 4 17.25 -16.00 -3.74
C ASP A 4 15.89 -15.80 -4.41
N PHE A 5 15.84 -15.98 -5.73
CA PHE A 5 14.62 -15.87 -6.53
C PHE A 5 13.77 -17.15 -6.51
N LEU A 6 14.20 -18.22 -5.82
CA LEU A 6 13.57 -19.54 -5.82
C LEU A 6 12.58 -19.77 -4.67
N GLY A 7 12.10 -18.69 -4.04
CA GLY A 7 10.97 -18.79 -3.11
C GLY A 7 11.29 -18.62 -1.63
N SER A 8 12.54 -18.43 -1.23
CA SER A 8 12.81 -17.91 0.10
C SER A 8 12.66 -16.39 0.09
N VAL A 9 11.78 -15.89 0.92
CA VAL A 9 11.59 -14.46 1.12
C VAL A 9 12.87 -13.92 1.78
N SER A 10 13.61 -13.05 1.13
CA SER A 10 14.80 -12.41 1.69
C SER A 10 14.47 -11.31 2.71
N GLY A 11 13.30 -11.38 3.33
CA GLY A 11 12.84 -10.54 4.42
C GLY A 11 13.04 -11.18 5.78
N SER A 12 12.82 -10.43 6.84
CA SER A 12 12.89 -10.89 8.23
C SER A 12 11.64 -11.61 8.73
N GLY A 13 10.59 -11.71 7.89
CA GLY A 13 9.30 -12.33 8.22
C GLY A 13 9.02 -13.62 7.45
N ASP A 14 7.98 -14.33 7.87
CA ASP A 14 7.51 -15.58 7.30
C ASP A 14 6.52 -15.33 6.14
N ALA A 15 6.56 -16.18 5.11
CA ALA A 15 5.63 -16.09 4.00
C ALA A 15 4.24 -16.62 4.39
N ILE A 16 3.21 -15.86 4.06
CA ILE A 16 1.81 -16.28 4.24
C ILE A 16 1.02 -16.17 2.93
N SER A 17 -0.10 -16.85 2.86
CA SER A 17 -1.07 -16.68 1.78
C SER A 17 -2.50 -16.92 2.24
N CYS A 18 -3.43 -16.10 1.75
CA CYS A 18 -4.87 -16.22 1.97
C CYS A 18 -5.59 -16.34 0.62
N ARG A 19 -6.76 -16.97 0.61
CA ARG A 19 -7.61 -17.07 -0.58
C ARG A 19 -8.90 -16.31 -0.37
N ALA A 20 -9.24 -15.43 -1.30
CA ALA A 20 -10.51 -14.69 -1.29
C ALA A 20 -11.03 -14.55 -2.73
N ASP A 21 -12.29 -14.92 -2.97
CA ASP A 21 -12.98 -14.81 -4.26
C ASP A 21 -12.18 -15.35 -5.46
N GLY A 22 -11.51 -16.49 -5.26
CA GLY A 22 -10.70 -17.14 -6.30
C GLY A 22 -9.31 -16.52 -6.50
N LEU A 23 -8.97 -15.42 -5.82
CA LEU A 23 -7.64 -14.82 -5.82
C LEU A 23 -6.79 -15.33 -4.66
N ILE A 24 -5.48 -15.38 -4.86
CA ILE A 24 -4.50 -15.58 -3.80
C ILE A 24 -3.94 -14.21 -3.43
N TYR A 25 -3.97 -13.89 -2.14
CA TYR A 25 -3.25 -12.77 -1.53
C TYR A 25 -2.05 -13.33 -0.80
N ALA A 26 -0.88 -13.12 -1.35
CA ALA A 26 0.38 -13.49 -0.70
C ALA A 26 0.82 -12.36 0.23
N GLY A 27 1.57 -12.70 1.26
CA GLY A 27 2.01 -11.70 2.24
C GLY A 27 3.26 -12.15 2.99
N ILE A 28 3.64 -11.33 3.93
CA ILE A 28 4.72 -11.57 4.89
C ILE A 28 4.19 -11.24 6.27
N GLU A 29 4.54 -12.08 7.24
CA GLU A 29 4.17 -11.98 8.63
C GLU A 29 5.42 -11.84 9.50
N TRP A 30 5.38 -10.92 10.44
CA TRP A 30 6.38 -10.73 11.49
C TRP A 30 5.72 -10.90 12.86
N GLN A 31 6.46 -11.47 13.81
CA GLN A 31 5.99 -11.76 15.16
C GLN A 31 4.64 -12.53 15.17
N PRO A 32 4.59 -13.78 14.69
CA PRO A 32 3.32 -14.52 14.51
C PRO A 32 2.52 -14.72 15.81
N GLU A 33 3.19 -14.72 16.97
CA GLU A 33 2.57 -14.82 18.31
C GLU A 33 2.27 -13.44 18.93
N GLY A 34 2.50 -12.36 18.18
CA GLY A 34 2.33 -10.98 18.68
C GLY A 34 0.87 -10.55 18.74
N ASP A 35 0.61 -9.51 19.55
CA ASP A 35 -0.67 -8.84 19.70
C ASP A 35 -0.40 -7.37 20.02
N PRO A 36 -1.21 -6.45 19.49
CA PRO A 36 -2.31 -6.60 18.55
C PRO A 36 -1.88 -6.95 17.11
N VAL A 37 -2.86 -7.39 16.29
CA VAL A 37 -2.65 -7.69 14.87
C VAL A 37 -2.67 -6.40 14.06
N VAL A 38 -1.65 -6.19 13.23
CA VAL A 38 -1.53 -5.08 12.28
C VAL A 38 -1.61 -5.60 10.85
N ILE A 39 -2.55 -5.13 10.06
CA ILE A 39 -2.65 -5.38 8.61
C ILE A 39 -2.04 -4.20 7.87
N ALA A 40 -0.95 -4.45 7.14
CA ALA A 40 -0.19 -3.42 6.41
C ALA A 40 -0.43 -3.50 4.90
N ILE A 41 -0.75 -2.36 4.28
CA ILE A 41 -1.15 -2.22 2.86
C ILE A 41 -0.17 -1.30 2.15
N HIS A 42 0.58 -1.84 1.17
CA HIS A 42 1.64 -1.14 0.45
C HIS A 42 1.14 -0.12 -0.59
N GLY A 43 2.04 0.74 -1.04
CA GLY A 43 1.80 1.74 -2.07
C GLY A 43 1.69 1.18 -3.49
N TRP A 44 1.40 2.06 -4.44
CA TRP A 44 1.29 1.70 -5.86
C TRP A 44 2.62 1.16 -6.41
N LEU A 45 2.57 0.00 -7.06
CA LEU A 45 3.71 -0.74 -7.63
C LEU A 45 4.78 -1.19 -6.62
N ASP A 46 4.47 -1.19 -5.33
CA ASP A 46 5.27 -1.81 -4.27
C ASP A 46 4.85 -3.27 -4.06
N ASN A 47 5.19 -3.85 -2.94
CA ASN A 47 4.77 -5.18 -2.51
C ASN A 47 4.90 -5.31 -0.98
N ALA A 48 4.60 -6.48 -0.43
CA ALA A 48 4.60 -6.71 1.01
C ALA A 48 5.93 -6.40 1.70
N LEU A 49 7.07 -6.49 1.01
CA LEU A 49 8.39 -6.10 1.56
C LEU A 49 8.55 -4.59 1.79
N SER A 50 7.58 -3.77 1.39
CA SER A 50 7.55 -2.35 1.73
C SER A 50 7.60 -2.10 3.24
N PHE A 51 7.09 -3.04 4.05
CA PHE A 51 7.07 -2.92 5.51
C PHE A 51 8.19 -3.70 6.23
N ASP A 52 9.09 -4.36 5.51
CA ASP A 52 10.12 -5.23 6.11
C ASP A 52 11.10 -4.48 7.04
N GLN A 53 11.33 -3.20 6.82
CA GLN A 53 12.20 -2.41 7.69
C GLN A 53 11.49 -1.96 8.97
N ILE A 54 10.21 -1.59 8.88
CA ILE A 54 9.48 -1.03 10.02
C ILE A 54 8.81 -2.10 10.88
N ALA A 55 8.36 -3.22 10.30
CA ALA A 55 7.58 -4.24 11.00
C ALA A 55 8.28 -4.82 12.25
N PRO A 56 9.59 -5.14 12.24
CA PRO A 56 10.28 -5.62 13.44
C PRO A 56 10.26 -4.61 14.59
N GLY A 57 10.26 -3.29 14.27
CA GLY A 57 10.22 -2.21 15.25
C GLY A 57 8.86 -2.02 15.94
N LEU A 58 7.80 -2.66 15.41
CA LEU A 58 6.44 -2.59 15.96
C LEU A 58 6.14 -3.67 17.01
N SER A 59 7.15 -4.46 17.42
CA SER A 59 6.97 -5.43 18.51
C SER A 59 6.34 -4.76 19.75
N PRO A 60 5.33 -5.41 20.42
CA PRO A 60 4.94 -6.82 20.30
C PRO A 60 3.85 -7.13 19.26
N CYS A 61 3.51 -6.21 18.34
CA CYS A 61 2.46 -6.43 17.36
C CYS A 61 2.81 -7.58 16.40
N ARG A 62 1.79 -8.37 16.04
CA ARG A 62 1.82 -9.28 14.90
C ARG A 62 1.55 -8.47 13.63
N VAL A 63 2.55 -8.26 12.79
CA VAL A 63 2.42 -7.44 11.58
C VAL A 63 2.29 -8.34 10.37
N ILE A 64 1.26 -8.12 9.56
CA ILE A 64 1.01 -8.85 8.32
C ILE A 64 0.91 -7.85 7.18
N SER A 65 1.86 -7.92 6.25
CA SER A 65 1.82 -7.13 5.03
C SER A 65 1.40 -8.00 3.86
N LEU A 66 0.42 -7.53 3.08
CA LEU A 66 -0.12 -8.24 1.93
C LEU A 66 0.37 -7.62 0.62
N ASP A 67 0.66 -8.46 -0.38
CA ASP A 67 0.67 -7.99 -1.77
C ASP A 67 -0.78 -7.77 -2.21
N LEU A 68 -1.12 -6.58 -2.65
CA LEU A 68 -2.41 -6.31 -3.28
C LEU A 68 -2.56 -7.10 -4.60
N SER A 69 -3.79 -7.31 -5.07
CA SER A 69 -4.00 -7.98 -6.35
C SER A 69 -3.20 -7.30 -7.47
N GLY A 70 -2.60 -8.11 -8.33
CA GLY A 70 -1.75 -7.64 -9.43
C GLY A 70 -0.33 -7.23 -9.03
N HIS A 71 0.05 -7.36 -7.76
CA HIS A 71 1.38 -7.03 -7.25
C HIS A 71 2.08 -8.26 -6.67
N GLY A 72 3.40 -8.23 -6.62
CA GLY A 72 4.23 -9.22 -5.94
C GLY A 72 3.90 -10.65 -6.32
N LEU A 73 3.57 -11.47 -5.32
CA LEU A 73 3.21 -12.87 -5.48
C LEU A 73 1.68 -13.12 -5.43
N SER A 74 0.88 -12.06 -5.31
CA SER A 74 -0.58 -12.15 -5.36
C SER A 74 -1.11 -12.36 -6.77
N SER A 75 -2.31 -12.92 -6.87
CA SER A 75 -2.97 -13.17 -8.14
C SER A 75 -3.23 -11.87 -8.93
N TRP A 76 -3.09 -11.95 -10.23
CA TRP A 76 -3.67 -10.94 -11.12
C TRP A 76 -5.17 -11.14 -11.20
N ARG A 77 -5.92 -10.04 -11.30
CA ARG A 77 -7.35 -10.09 -11.57
C ARG A 77 -7.62 -10.56 -13.00
N SER A 78 -8.79 -11.17 -13.21
CA SER A 78 -9.19 -11.59 -14.56
C SER A 78 -9.16 -10.43 -15.56
N PRO A 79 -9.02 -10.70 -16.87
CA PRO A 79 -8.90 -9.65 -17.89
C PRO A 79 -10.07 -8.69 -17.98
N ASP A 80 -11.26 -9.10 -17.57
CA ASP A 80 -12.48 -8.28 -17.50
C ASP A 80 -12.57 -7.39 -16.26
N SER A 81 -11.73 -7.63 -15.24
CA SER A 81 -11.69 -6.85 -14.01
C SER A 81 -10.81 -5.60 -14.12
N THR A 82 -10.87 -4.77 -13.09
CA THR A 82 -10.16 -3.49 -12.95
C THR A 82 -9.24 -3.48 -11.72
N TYR A 83 -8.51 -2.37 -11.53
CA TYR A 83 -7.67 -2.10 -10.36
C TYR A 83 -7.98 -0.70 -9.80
N ASN A 84 -9.27 -0.39 -9.63
CA ASN A 84 -9.68 0.83 -8.93
C ASN A 84 -9.31 0.75 -7.44
N LEU A 85 -9.41 1.87 -6.75
CA LEU A 85 -9.03 1.99 -5.36
C LEU A 85 -9.78 1.02 -4.43
N TRP A 86 -11.05 0.73 -4.76
CA TRP A 86 -11.96 -0.11 -3.97
C TRP A 86 -12.04 -1.58 -4.41
N ASP A 87 -11.38 -1.94 -5.53
CA ASP A 87 -11.55 -3.28 -6.11
C ASP A 87 -11.01 -4.41 -5.21
N ASP A 88 -10.00 -4.13 -4.37
CA ASP A 88 -9.46 -5.11 -3.42
C ASP A 88 -10.27 -5.21 -2.11
N ILE A 89 -11.18 -4.28 -1.83
CA ILE A 89 -11.85 -4.17 -0.52
C ILE A 89 -12.63 -5.44 -0.13
N PRO A 90 -13.49 -6.04 -0.98
CA PRO A 90 -14.21 -7.26 -0.62
C PRO A 90 -13.27 -8.41 -0.22
N GLN A 91 -12.19 -8.60 -0.99
CA GLN A 91 -11.22 -9.64 -0.71
C GLN A 91 -10.38 -9.33 0.52
N LEU A 92 -10.03 -8.05 0.76
CA LEU A 92 -9.28 -7.66 1.97
C LEU A 92 -10.12 -7.90 3.24
N VAL A 93 -11.44 -7.66 3.20
CA VAL A 93 -12.34 -8.03 4.32
C VAL A 93 -12.27 -9.53 4.57
N ALA A 94 -12.41 -10.37 3.53
CA ALA A 94 -12.34 -11.81 3.66
C ALA A 94 -10.97 -12.32 4.11
N VAL A 95 -9.88 -11.65 3.72
CA VAL A 95 -8.51 -11.96 4.18
C VAL A 95 -8.35 -11.59 5.65
N VAL A 96 -8.85 -10.42 6.08
CA VAL A 96 -8.86 -10.00 7.49
C VAL A 96 -9.60 -11.02 8.35
N ASP A 97 -10.75 -11.53 7.89
CA ASP A 97 -11.53 -12.54 8.61
C ASP A 97 -10.79 -13.88 8.78
N GLN A 98 -9.92 -14.24 7.83
CA GLN A 98 -9.06 -15.43 7.94
C GLN A 98 -7.88 -15.22 8.89
N ILE A 99 -7.36 -13.99 9.00
CA ILE A 99 -6.20 -13.66 9.83
C ILE A 99 -6.58 -13.47 11.30
N SER A 100 -7.69 -12.76 11.56
CA SER A 100 -8.15 -12.44 12.90
C SER A 100 -9.66 -12.34 12.98
N SER A 101 -10.26 -12.98 13.97
CA SER A 101 -11.68 -12.79 14.33
C SER A 101 -11.89 -11.62 15.31
N GLY A 102 -10.81 -11.10 15.87
CA GLY A 102 -10.80 -10.01 16.86
C GLY A 102 -10.51 -8.62 16.27
N PRO A 103 -10.26 -7.66 17.14
CA PRO A 103 -9.83 -6.32 16.77
C PRO A 103 -8.52 -6.34 15.99
N ILE A 104 -8.34 -5.39 15.08
CA ILE A 104 -7.12 -5.21 14.29
C ILE A 104 -6.73 -3.73 14.20
N ILE A 105 -5.47 -3.51 13.91
CA ILE A 105 -4.93 -2.23 13.48
C ILE A 105 -4.73 -2.28 11.97
N ILE A 106 -5.02 -1.20 11.27
CA ILE A 106 -4.76 -1.09 9.84
C ILE A 106 -3.69 -0.03 9.61
N MET A 107 -2.70 -0.35 8.80
CA MET A 107 -1.64 0.56 8.40
C MET A 107 -1.53 0.59 6.88
N GLY A 108 -1.42 1.78 6.29
CA GLY A 108 -1.29 1.92 4.84
C GLY A 108 -0.27 2.96 4.44
N HIS A 109 0.44 2.71 3.33
CA HIS A 109 1.37 3.66 2.72
C HIS A 109 0.83 4.17 1.39
N SER A 110 0.89 5.49 1.15
CA SER A 110 0.58 6.09 -0.16
C SER A 110 -0.82 5.67 -0.68
N ARG A 111 -0.92 5.02 -1.86
CA ARG A 111 -2.18 4.43 -2.37
C ARG A 111 -2.77 3.43 -1.36
N GLY A 112 -1.92 2.67 -0.67
CA GLY A 112 -2.34 1.75 0.39
C GLY A 112 -2.99 2.46 1.57
N ALA A 113 -2.62 3.70 1.88
CA ALA A 113 -3.28 4.50 2.92
C ALA A 113 -4.73 4.84 2.54
N ALA A 114 -5.01 5.14 1.28
CA ALA A 114 -6.38 5.35 0.80
C ALA A 114 -7.21 4.06 0.87
N ILE A 115 -6.63 2.92 0.47
CA ILE A 115 -7.29 1.60 0.58
C ILE A 115 -7.53 1.24 2.06
N ALA A 116 -6.54 1.46 2.93
CA ALA A 116 -6.63 1.26 4.38
C ALA A 116 -7.77 2.08 5.01
N THR A 117 -7.94 3.32 4.57
CA THR A 117 -9.03 4.19 5.05
C THR A 117 -10.40 3.63 4.65
N ILE A 118 -10.58 3.20 3.40
CA ILE A 118 -11.84 2.58 2.95
C ILE A 118 -12.09 1.27 3.73
N LEU A 119 -11.07 0.44 3.89
CA LEU A 119 -11.18 -0.81 4.63
C LEU A 119 -11.57 -0.56 6.10
N ALA A 120 -10.93 0.41 6.77
CA ALA A 120 -11.24 0.79 8.14
C ALA A 120 -12.68 1.29 8.31
N SER A 121 -13.19 2.09 7.37
CA SER A 121 -14.57 2.58 7.41
C SER A 121 -15.61 1.45 7.29
N ILE A 122 -15.29 0.38 6.56
CA ILE A 122 -16.18 -0.77 6.36
C ILE A 122 -16.10 -1.74 7.55
N LEU A 123 -14.90 -1.94 8.13
CA LEU A 123 -14.70 -2.83 9.27
C LEU A 123 -15.25 -2.24 10.59
N GLY A 124 -15.46 -0.91 10.63
CA GLY A 124 -16.03 -0.23 11.80
C GLY A 124 -15.21 -0.51 13.07
N ASP A 125 -15.89 -0.92 14.14
CA ASP A 125 -15.27 -1.13 15.47
C ASP A 125 -14.24 -2.27 15.51
N ARG A 126 -14.13 -3.08 14.47
CA ARG A 126 -13.03 -4.05 14.35
C ARG A 126 -11.69 -3.40 14.07
N CYS A 127 -11.68 -2.24 13.42
CA CYS A 127 -10.49 -1.41 13.28
C CYS A 127 -10.33 -0.56 14.54
N THR A 128 -9.31 -0.84 15.35
CA THR A 128 -9.05 -0.09 16.58
C THR A 128 -8.18 1.13 16.40
N HIS A 129 -7.26 1.09 15.43
CA HIS A 129 -6.39 2.20 15.05
C HIS A 129 -6.11 2.18 13.55
N LEU A 130 -6.00 3.34 12.95
CA LEU A 130 -5.63 3.51 11.55
C LEU A 130 -4.35 4.36 11.44
N VAL A 131 -3.32 3.82 10.79
CA VAL A 131 -2.04 4.53 10.55
C VAL A 131 -1.87 4.78 9.06
N LEU A 132 -1.73 6.04 8.66
CA LEU A 132 -1.62 6.49 7.28
C LEU A 132 -0.24 7.11 7.03
N ILE A 133 0.62 6.41 6.30
CA ILE A 133 2.00 6.83 5.99
C ILE A 133 2.02 7.53 4.64
N ASP A 134 2.25 8.83 4.66
CA ASP A 134 2.40 9.74 3.51
C ASP A 134 1.36 9.51 2.39
N GLY A 135 0.08 9.35 2.80
CA GLY A 135 -1.04 9.13 1.90
C GLY A 135 -2.38 9.38 2.55
N LEU A 136 -3.31 9.92 1.77
CA LEU A 136 -4.72 10.15 2.09
C LEU A 136 -5.55 9.85 0.85
N ILE A 137 -6.88 9.73 1.01
CA ILE A 137 -7.77 9.65 -0.15
C ILE A 137 -7.70 10.97 -0.92
N ASN A 138 -7.25 10.86 -2.15
CA ASN A 138 -7.17 11.99 -3.07
C ASN A 138 -8.54 12.19 -3.76
N ALA A 139 -9.13 13.36 -3.61
CA ALA A 139 -10.41 13.75 -4.21
C ALA A 139 -10.23 14.94 -5.16
N PHE A 140 -9.23 14.88 -6.03
CA PHE A 140 -8.91 15.97 -6.98
C PHE A 140 -9.76 15.97 -8.26
N ASN A 141 -10.89 15.32 -8.30
CA ASN A 141 -11.73 15.41 -9.47
C ASN A 141 -12.61 16.66 -9.42
N ASP A 142 -12.39 17.51 -10.39
CA ASP A 142 -13.46 18.34 -10.91
C ASP A 142 -14.48 17.38 -11.57
N ASP A 143 -15.69 17.28 -11.02
CA ASP A 143 -16.78 16.44 -11.56
C ASP A 143 -17.01 16.67 -13.07
N LYS A 144 -16.55 17.82 -13.60
CA LYS A 144 -16.60 18.20 -15.01
C LYS A 144 -15.66 17.38 -15.92
N ASN A 145 -14.71 16.64 -15.35
CA ASN A 145 -13.74 15.84 -16.12
C ASN A 145 -14.07 14.34 -16.15
N THR A 146 -15.25 13.93 -15.71
CA THR A 146 -15.65 12.51 -15.61
C THR A 146 -15.55 11.78 -16.96
N VAL A 147 -16.02 12.39 -18.05
CA VAL A 147 -15.99 11.76 -19.38
C VAL A 147 -14.55 11.60 -19.89
N ASP A 148 -13.70 12.60 -19.68
CA ASP A 148 -12.29 12.53 -20.05
C ASP A 148 -11.56 11.46 -19.25
N GLN A 149 -11.87 11.34 -17.96
CA GLN A 149 -11.31 10.30 -17.10
C GLN A 149 -11.71 8.89 -17.56
N LEU A 150 -12.99 8.68 -17.87
CA LEU A 150 -13.49 7.42 -18.41
C LEU A 150 -12.87 7.10 -19.78
N SER A 151 -12.71 8.11 -20.63
CA SER A 151 -12.07 7.95 -21.95
C SER A 151 -10.61 7.51 -21.82
N ARG A 152 -9.85 8.11 -20.88
CA ARG A 152 -8.47 7.71 -20.57
C ARG A 152 -8.43 6.29 -20.02
N PHE A 153 -9.31 5.95 -19.09
CA PHE A 153 -9.42 4.59 -18.55
C PHE A 153 -9.64 3.56 -19.66
N VAL A 154 -10.57 3.79 -20.58
CA VAL A 154 -10.85 2.88 -21.71
C VAL A 154 -9.63 2.74 -22.61
N ALA A 155 -8.99 3.83 -22.99
CA ALA A 155 -7.79 3.81 -23.83
C ALA A 155 -6.61 3.10 -23.15
N ASP A 156 -6.37 3.40 -21.88
CA ASP A 156 -5.30 2.76 -21.08
C ASP A 156 -5.59 1.28 -20.86
N ARG A 157 -6.84 0.90 -20.59
CA ARG A 157 -7.23 -0.50 -20.45
C ARG A 157 -6.89 -1.31 -21.71
N GLN A 158 -7.25 -0.82 -22.89
CA GLN A 158 -6.93 -1.49 -24.17
C GLN A 158 -5.42 -1.62 -24.37
N LYS A 159 -4.69 -0.53 -24.13
CA LYS A 159 -3.24 -0.47 -24.24
C LYS A 159 -2.54 -1.47 -23.30
N TYR A 160 -2.95 -1.52 -22.05
CA TYR A 160 -2.27 -2.33 -21.03
C TYR A 160 -2.73 -3.80 -21.02
N LEU A 161 -3.94 -4.12 -21.48
CA LEU A 161 -4.34 -5.51 -21.71
C LEU A 161 -3.50 -6.19 -22.81
N ALA A 162 -3.10 -5.42 -23.83
CA ALA A 162 -2.27 -5.92 -24.92
C ALA A 162 -0.77 -5.90 -24.58
N ARG A 163 -0.39 -5.36 -23.42
CA ARG A 163 1.02 -5.18 -23.06
C ARG A 163 1.56 -6.38 -22.31
N GLU A 164 2.68 -6.91 -22.77
CA GLU A 164 3.46 -7.90 -22.03
C GLU A 164 4.07 -7.27 -20.76
N ALA A 165 4.33 -8.12 -19.76
CA ALA A 165 5.02 -7.70 -18.55
C ALA A 165 6.42 -7.16 -18.91
N ARG A 166 6.85 -6.12 -18.20
CA ARG A 166 8.13 -5.48 -18.43
C ARG A 166 9.28 -6.41 -18.05
N PHE A 167 10.32 -6.40 -18.89
CA PHE A 167 11.60 -7.05 -18.61
C PHE A 167 12.67 -6.04 -18.26
N PHE A 168 13.63 -6.46 -17.45
CA PHE A 168 14.87 -5.78 -17.13
C PHE A 168 16.03 -6.73 -17.45
N ASP A 169 17.08 -6.20 -18.03
CA ASP A 169 18.26 -7.00 -18.37
C ASP A 169 19.07 -7.35 -17.10
N SER A 170 19.02 -6.46 -16.10
CA SER A 170 19.72 -6.60 -14.83
C SER A 170 18.90 -6.10 -13.64
N LEU A 171 19.33 -6.47 -12.41
CA LEU A 171 18.81 -5.90 -11.18
C LEU A 171 19.11 -4.41 -11.07
N ASP A 172 20.27 -3.98 -11.56
CA ASP A 172 20.67 -2.57 -11.53
C ASP A 172 19.71 -1.70 -12.36
N ASP A 173 19.19 -2.20 -13.49
CA ASP A 173 18.18 -1.48 -14.28
C ASP A 173 16.87 -1.31 -13.50
N PHE A 174 16.47 -2.32 -12.74
CA PHE A 174 15.31 -2.20 -11.84
C PHE A 174 15.58 -1.18 -10.73
N VAL A 175 16.73 -1.26 -10.07
CA VAL A 175 17.14 -0.32 -9.01
C VAL A 175 17.19 1.12 -9.54
N MET A 176 17.86 1.36 -10.67
CA MET A 176 17.92 2.69 -11.30
C MET A 176 16.52 3.26 -11.56
N ARG A 177 15.59 2.41 -12.02
CA ARG A 177 14.21 2.83 -12.22
C ARG A 177 13.51 3.19 -10.91
N ARG A 178 13.72 2.42 -9.83
CA ARG A 178 13.13 2.71 -8.51
C ARG A 178 13.72 3.98 -7.90
N ARG A 179 15.00 4.26 -8.08
CA ARG A 179 15.65 5.54 -7.71
C ARG A 179 14.93 6.75 -8.30
N ALA A 180 14.48 6.67 -9.55
CA ALA A 180 13.73 7.75 -10.19
C ALA A 180 12.40 8.07 -9.48
N PHE A 181 11.90 7.16 -8.63
CA PHE A 181 10.73 7.33 -7.77
C PHE A 181 11.08 7.64 -6.31
N GLY A 182 12.36 7.91 -5.99
CA GLY A 182 12.80 8.33 -4.67
C GLY A 182 13.22 7.20 -3.73
N PHE A 183 13.37 5.96 -4.22
CA PHE A 183 13.91 4.86 -3.42
C PHE A 183 15.43 4.96 -3.30
N ASP A 184 15.97 4.57 -2.15
CA ASP A 184 17.37 4.19 -2.02
C ASP A 184 17.61 2.79 -2.59
N ASP A 185 18.89 2.43 -2.81
CA ASP A 185 19.25 1.15 -3.44
C ASP A 185 18.85 -0.06 -2.59
N SER A 186 19.00 0.04 -1.28
CA SER A 186 18.69 -1.05 -0.35
C SER A 186 17.19 -1.37 -0.40
N SER A 187 16.35 -0.34 -0.31
CA SER A 187 14.90 -0.43 -0.42
C SER A 187 14.46 -0.98 -1.77
N ALA A 188 15.07 -0.49 -2.86
CA ALA A 188 14.78 -0.96 -4.21
C ALA A 188 15.15 -2.44 -4.40
N LEU A 189 16.34 -2.87 -3.93
CA LEU A 189 16.77 -4.27 -3.99
C LEU A 189 15.89 -5.19 -3.13
N LYS A 190 15.43 -4.72 -1.99
CA LYS A 190 14.51 -5.47 -1.14
C LYS A 190 13.20 -5.76 -1.87
N LEU A 191 12.60 -4.76 -2.48
CA LEU A 191 11.38 -4.94 -3.28
C LEU A 191 11.60 -5.87 -4.49
N ALA A 192 12.81 -5.86 -5.09
CA ALA A 192 13.12 -6.66 -6.28
C ALA A 192 12.87 -8.16 -6.10
N SER A 193 13.22 -8.71 -4.91
CA SER A 193 13.07 -10.14 -4.63
C SER A 193 11.63 -10.65 -4.79
N ARG A 194 10.64 -9.77 -4.59
CA ARG A 194 9.22 -10.09 -4.67
C ARG A 194 8.56 -9.49 -5.93
N ALA A 195 9.12 -8.39 -6.46
CA ALA A 195 8.62 -7.74 -7.67
C ALA A 195 9.04 -8.45 -8.96
N LEU A 196 10.15 -9.20 -8.94
CA LEU A 196 10.77 -9.75 -10.13
C LEU A 196 10.73 -11.29 -10.15
N GLU A 197 10.61 -11.84 -11.34
CA GLU A 197 10.80 -13.25 -11.65
C GLU A 197 12.02 -13.39 -12.56
N GLN A 198 13.01 -14.16 -12.12
CA GLN A 198 14.19 -14.43 -12.92
C GLN A 198 13.88 -15.46 -14.02
N SER A 199 14.35 -15.21 -15.23
CA SER A 199 14.28 -16.13 -16.37
C SER A 199 15.61 -16.12 -17.12
N SER A 200 15.74 -17.00 -18.14
CA SER A 200 16.90 -17.00 -19.04
C SER A 200 17.01 -15.71 -19.88
N ALA A 201 15.94 -14.95 -20.02
CA ALA A 201 15.89 -13.69 -20.77
C ALA A 201 16.09 -12.44 -19.90
N GLY A 202 16.35 -12.61 -18.59
CA GLY A 202 16.46 -11.50 -17.61
C GLY A 202 15.40 -11.56 -16.53
N PHE A 203 14.96 -10.40 -16.04
CA PHE A 203 14.04 -10.26 -14.91
C PHE A 203 12.69 -9.73 -15.38
N ARG A 204 11.66 -10.56 -15.27
CA ARG A 204 10.28 -10.17 -15.60
C ARG A 204 9.61 -9.51 -14.39
N LEU A 205 8.99 -8.36 -14.60
CA LEU A 205 8.19 -7.73 -13.56
C LEU A 205 6.89 -8.53 -13.32
N ARG A 206 6.62 -8.89 -12.06
CA ARG A 206 5.39 -9.62 -11.66
C ARG A 206 4.15 -8.73 -11.62
N THR A 207 4.33 -7.42 -11.60
CA THR A 207 3.23 -6.45 -11.56
C THR A 207 2.39 -6.51 -12.83
N ASP A 208 1.08 -6.59 -12.69
CA ASP A 208 0.15 -6.52 -13.82
C ASP A 208 0.27 -5.17 -14.54
N PRO A 209 0.53 -5.17 -15.86
CA PRO A 209 0.66 -3.91 -16.61
C PRO A 209 -0.56 -2.99 -16.52
N ARG A 210 -1.76 -3.52 -16.28
CA ARG A 210 -3.00 -2.74 -16.14
C ARG A 210 -2.99 -1.78 -14.94
N LEU A 211 -2.15 -2.03 -13.94
CA LEU A 211 -1.96 -1.12 -12.80
C LEU A 211 -1.35 0.24 -13.18
N HIS A 212 -0.75 0.35 -14.37
CA HIS A 212 -0.28 1.63 -14.92
C HIS A 212 -1.36 2.46 -15.60
N GLY A 213 -2.55 1.88 -15.79
CA GLY A 213 -3.68 2.58 -16.40
C GLY A 213 -4.37 3.55 -15.45
N ALA A 214 -5.09 4.50 -16.03
CA ALA A 214 -5.92 5.40 -15.27
C ALA A 214 -7.04 4.66 -14.53
N SER A 215 -7.40 5.14 -13.35
CA SER A 215 -8.62 4.69 -12.65
C SER A 215 -9.86 5.11 -13.46
N ALA A 216 -10.91 4.28 -13.44
CA ALA A 216 -12.16 4.61 -14.15
C ALA A 216 -12.79 5.88 -13.59
N LEU A 217 -12.85 6.00 -12.29
CA LEU A 217 -13.36 7.16 -11.56
C LEU A 217 -12.51 7.41 -10.32
N TRP A 218 -12.69 8.58 -9.75
CA TRP A 218 -12.18 8.95 -8.43
C TRP A 218 -13.38 9.16 -7.49
N LEU A 219 -13.17 9.07 -6.20
CA LEU A 219 -14.17 9.51 -5.24
C LEU A 219 -14.33 11.03 -5.34
N SER A 220 -15.57 11.51 -5.32
CA SER A 220 -15.85 12.95 -5.13
C SER A 220 -15.45 13.39 -3.71
N GLU A 221 -15.37 14.70 -3.48
CA GLU A 221 -15.11 15.22 -2.13
C GLU A 221 -16.15 14.69 -1.13
N ALA A 222 -17.43 14.69 -1.46
CA ALA A 222 -18.49 14.20 -0.59
C ALA A 222 -18.37 12.70 -0.29
N GLN A 223 -17.98 11.89 -1.27
CA GLN A 223 -17.75 10.46 -1.05
C GLN A 223 -16.52 10.20 -0.18
N ARG A 224 -15.43 10.95 -0.39
CA ARG A 224 -14.24 10.90 0.47
C ARG A 224 -14.60 11.26 1.92
N ASP A 225 -15.34 12.34 2.11
CA ASP A 225 -15.73 12.85 3.43
C ASP A 225 -16.61 11.87 4.18
N GLU A 226 -17.52 11.18 3.47
CA GLU A 226 -18.33 10.08 4.01
C GLU A 226 -17.46 8.88 4.44
N VAL A 227 -16.46 8.51 3.65
CA VAL A 227 -15.50 7.45 4.02
C VAL A 227 -14.71 7.84 5.27
N TYR A 228 -14.23 9.08 5.37
CA TYR A 228 -13.53 9.57 6.56
C TYR A 228 -14.42 9.54 7.81
N ALA A 229 -15.66 10.03 7.68
CA ALA A 229 -16.64 10.02 8.79
C ALA A 229 -17.03 8.60 9.23
N GLY A 230 -16.96 7.62 8.31
CA GLY A 230 -17.19 6.21 8.58
C GLY A 230 -16.10 5.52 9.39
N VAL A 231 -14.89 6.09 9.47
CA VAL A 231 -13.81 5.55 10.31
C VAL A 231 -14.10 5.87 11.77
N THR A 232 -14.35 4.84 12.58
CA THR A 232 -14.62 4.97 14.03
C THR A 232 -13.35 5.01 14.88
N ALA A 233 -12.28 4.42 14.36
CA ALA A 233 -10.98 4.34 15.01
C ALA A 233 -10.26 5.71 15.07
N PRO A 234 -9.39 5.94 16.07
CA PRO A 234 -8.42 7.02 16.00
C PRO A 234 -7.47 6.81 14.80
N VAL A 235 -7.06 7.93 14.19
CA VAL A 235 -6.25 7.95 12.97
C VAL A 235 -4.96 8.73 13.20
N LEU A 236 -3.82 8.13 12.89
CA LEU A 236 -2.52 8.79 12.82
C LEU A 236 -2.12 9.02 11.36
N GLY A 237 -2.05 10.27 10.93
CA GLY A 237 -1.41 10.68 9.68
C GLY A 237 0.07 10.95 9.90
N ILE A 238 0.93 10.36 9.09
CA ILE A 238 2.38 10.59 9.10
C ILE A 238 2.77 11.22 7.76
N CYS A 239 3.18 12.48 7.80
CA CYS A 239 3.56 13.24 6.62
C CYS A 239 5.09 13.28 6.51
N ALA A 240 5.65 12.74 5.44
CA ALA A 240 7.07 12.86 5.17
C ALA A 240 7.42 14.32 4.79
N THR A 241 8.49 14.88 5.36
CA THR A 241 8.89 16.28 5.07
C THR A 241 9.25 16.52 3.60
N GLU A 242 9.65 15.48 2.88
CA GLU A 242 9.93 15.47 1.44
C GLU A 242 9.00 14.53 0.67
N GLY A 243 7.81 14.25 1.22
CA GLY A 243 6.84 13.29 0.72
C GLY A 243 5.84 13.84 -0.29
N LEU A 244 4.84 13.04 -0.63
CA LEU A 244 3.75 13.44 -1.52
C LEU A 244 2.84 14.49 -0.88
N LEU A 245 2.58 14.36 0.42
CA LEU A 245 1.72 15.29 1.15
C LEU A 245 2.38 16.65 1.42
N THR A 246 3.66 16.85 1.07
CA THR A 246 4.40 18.09 1.28
C THR A 246 4.86 18.77 -0.01
N ARG A 247 4.98 18.04 -1.13
CA ARG A 247 5.56 18.53 -2.40
C ARG A 247 4.63 19.41 -3.25
N SER A 248 3.35 19.30 -3.10
CA SER A 248 2.38 20.04 -3.92
C SER A 248 1.54 20.95 -3.04
N GLY A 249 1.16 22.15 -3.46
CA GLY A 249 0.30 23.09 -2.69
C GLY A 249 -1.10 22.56 -2.32
N VAL A 250 -1.32 21.27 -2.44
CA VAL A 250 -2.54 20.53 -2.10
C VAL A 250 -2.54 19.93 -0.69
N PRO A 251 -1.38 19.65 -0.04
CA PRO A 251 -1.31 18.88 1.18
C PRO A 251 -2.04 19.52 2.36
N GLU A 252 -1.89 20.82 2.52
CA GLU A 252 -2.51 21.54 3.65
C GLU A 252 -4.04 21.45 3.60
N LYS A 253 -4.63 21.55 2.39
CA LYS A 253 -6.06 21.34 2.22
C LYS A 253 -6.44 19.89 2.54
N MET A 254 -5.70 18.89 2.05
CA MET A 254 -6.00 17.48 2.31
C MET A 254 -5.94 17.14 3.80
N LEU A 255 -4.91 17.61 4.52
CA LEU A 255 -4.77 17.40 5.96
C LEU A 255 -5.87 18.12 6.74
N THR A 256 -6.21 19.35 6.33
CA THR A 256 -7.31 20.11 6.93
C THR A 256 -8.64 19.38 6.76
N GLU A 257 -8.93 18.87 5.56
CA GLU A 257 -10.16 18.12 5.30
C GLU A 257 -10.18 16.79 6.06
N ALA A 258 -9.04 16.06 6.13
CA ALA A 258 -8.92 14.87 6.96
C ALA A 258 -9.22 15.18 8.43
N GLY A 259 -8.62 16.23 9.00
CA GLY A 259 -8.87 16.66 10.38
C GLY A 259 -10.31 17.11 10.67
N ARG A 260 -11.07 17.50 9.63
CA ARG A 260 -12.49 17.88 9.78
C ARG A 260 -13.43 16.69 9.78
N HIS A 261 -13.10 15.64 9.02
CA HIS A 261 -14.04 14.56 8.71
C HIS A 261 -13.76 13.26 9.46
N PHE A 262 -12.51 12.96 9.81
CA PHE A 262 -12.23 11.87 10.76
C PHE A 262 -12.73 12.26 12.16
N ARG A 263 -13.23 11.30 12.92
CA ARG A 263 -13.68 11.52 14.30
C ARG A 263 -12.55 11.93 15.22
N GLN A 264 -11.37 11.31 15.05
CA GLN A 264 -10.12 11.63 15.75
C GLN A 264 -8.97 11.49 14.76
N PHE A 265 -8.26 12.57 14.50
CA PHE A 265 -7.14 12.62 13.56
C PHE A 265 -5.97 13.38 14.15
N ASP A 266 -4.88 12.67 14.37
CA ASP A 266 -3.59 13.23 14.74
C ASP A 266 -2.67 13.20 13.53
N CYS A 267 -1.93 14.28 13.29
CA CYS A 267 -0.96 14.35 12.19
C CYS A 267 0.41 14.74 12.70
N ILE A 268 1.41 13.95 12.34
CA ILE A 268 2.81 14.26 12.63
C ILE A 268 3.59 14.45 11.34
N HIS A 269 4.59 15.33 11.37
CA HIS A 269 5.59 15.46 10.31
C HIS A 269 6.84 14.68 10.72
N HIS A 270 7.28 13.79 9.86
CA HIS A 270 8.47 12.99 10.07
C HIS A 270 9.51 13.26 8.97
N ALA A 271 10.77 13.41 9.36
CA ALA A 271 11.87 13.59 8.40
C ALA A 271 11.91 12.41 7.42
N GLY A 272 12.23 12.70 6.16
CA GLY A 272 12.39 11.69 5.11
C GLY A 272 11.53 11.97 3.88
N ASN A 273 11.70 11.11 2.88
CA ASN A 273 10.97 11.15 1.62
C ASN A 273 9.68 10.30 1.68
N HIS A 274 8.99 10.20 0.54
CA HIS A 274 7.76 9.40 0.41
C HIS A 274 7.88 7.94 0.89
N HIS A 275 9.09 7.36 0.87
CA HIS A 275 9.36 5.97 1.25
C HIS A 275 10.06 5.83 2.61
N LEU A 276 9.90 6.81 3.52
CA LEU A 276 10.56 6.89 4.83
C LEU A 276 10.41 5.60 5.68
N HIS A 277 9.33 4.86 5.52
CA HIS A 277 9.07 3.60 6.24
C HIS A 277 9.94 2.44 5.78
N MET A 278 10.65 2.59 4.65
CA MET A 278 11.61 1.65 4.11
C MET A 278 13.07 2.06 4.39
N ASP A 279 13.30 3.32 4.75
CA ASP A 279 14.65 3.85 4.99
C ASP A 279 15.11 3.49 6.41
N PRO A 280 16.20 2.69 6.57
CA PRO A 280 16.70 2.28 7.88
C PRO A 280 17.03 3.46 8.81
N THR A 281 17.31 4.65 8.27
CA THR A 281 17.63 5.84 9.08
C THR A 281 16.42 6.43 9.78
N HIS A 282 15.20 6.13 9.30
CA HIS A 282 13.95 6.69 9.79
C HIS A 282 13.06 5.67 10.51
N THR A 283 13.22 4.37 10.22
CA THR A 283 12.28 3.33 10.66
C THR A 283 12.18 3.18 12.18
N ALA A 284 13.28 3.37 12.93
CA ALA A 284 13.25 3.23 14.39
C ALA A 284 12.37 4.33 15.03
N SER A 285 12.62 5.61 14.71
CA SER A 285 11.83 6.73 15.24
C SER A 285 10.39 6.71 14.74
N LEU A 286 10.17 6.25 13.50
CA LEU A 286 8.83 6.10 12.95
C LEU A 286 8.05 5.00 13.68
N ALA A 287 8.67 3.86 13.96
CA ALA A 287 8.06 2.79 14.75
C ALA A 287 7.72 3.24 16.18
N ASP A 288 8.58 4.05 16.81
CA ASP A 288 8.32 4.60 18.14
C ASP A 288 7.12 5.56 18.14
N ASN A 289 6.99 6.41 17.13
CA ASN A 289 5.82 7.28 16.96
C ASN A 289 4.52 6.45 16.80
N ILE A 290 4.58 5.39 15.99
CA ILE A 290 3.42 4.49 15.80
C ILE A 290 3.08 3.79 17.13
N LYS A 291 4.06 3.20 17.82
CA LYS A 291 3.83 2.54 19.12
C LYS A 291 3.22 3.49 20.15
N THR A 292 3.70 4.74 20.22
CA THR A 292 3.13 5.75 21.11
C THR A 292 1.65 6.04 20.81
N PHE A 293 1.28 6.03 19.55
CA PHE A 293 -0.11 6.22 19.14
C PHE A 293 -1.00 5.00 19.46
N LEU A 294 -0.44 3.79 19.48
CA LEU A 294 -1.17 2.55 19.74
C LEU A 294 -1.42 2.29 21.24
N THR A 295 -0.81 3.07 22.15
CA THR A 295 -0.97 2.97 23.63
C THR A 295 -2.01 3.93 24.16
#